data_82719341a3dcfec3ff58c6a3a31dfab8
#
_entry.id   82719341a3dcfec3ff58c6a3a31dfab8
#
_cell.length_a   1.000
_cell.length_b   1.000
_cell.length_c   1.000
_cell.angle_alpha   90.00
_cell.angle_beta   90.00
_cell.angle_gamma   90.00
#
_symmetry.space_group_name_H-M   'P 1'
#
loop_
_entity.id
_entity.type
_entity.pdbx_description
1 polymer ?
#
loop_
_entity_poly.entity_id
_entity_poly.type
_entity_poly.pdbx_seq_one_letter_code
_entity_poly.pdbx_strand_id
1 'polypeptide(L)'
;MKPVKLFEEFVNEGFYDKGILKAFFMAGGPGSGKSYVSGELFGFDEASVSSLSGSTGLKLINNDKAFELFAHEAGFELDQLDDIKKDPVKWNELMNTRDRAKKLTNMQQRNYIGGRLGMVIDGTGKDFGKIQSARELLKDLGYDTYMIFVNTSLEVALERNKSRKRQLPEDMVKQMWEEVQNNIGKFQNLFGGDKMLIVDNSESNTGTLPKVEKEVIKRINQPVQNPEGKWWLRLNDPKNKDFNQPS
;
A
#
# COMPACT_ATOMS: atom_id res chain seq x y z
N MET A 1 -29.45 -5.57 -1.02
CA MET A 1 -29.05 -4.38 -1.80
C MET A 1 -28.37 -3.41 -0.85
N LYS A 2 -27.07 -3.10 -1.05
CA LYS A 2 -26.43 -1.99 -0.33
C LYS A 2 -27.06 -0.70 -0.82
N PRO A 3 -27.40 0.25 0.07
CA PRO A 3 -27.96 1.53 -0.38
C PRO A 3 -26.96 2.24 -1.28
N VAL A 4 -27.45 2.76 -2.40
CA VAL A 4 -26.68 3.64 -3.26
C VAL A 4 -26.36 4.87 -2.41
N LYS A 5 -25.07 5.18 -2.21
CA LYS A 5 -24.67 6.40 -1.52
C LYS A 5 -25.24 7.60 -2.28
N LEU A 6 -25.83 8.53 -1.58
CA LEU A 6 -26.32 9.78 -2.16
C LEU A 6 -25.11 10.53 -2.77
N PHE A 7 -25.34 11.23 -3.87
CA PHE A 7 -24.32 11.99 -4.59
C PHE A 7 -23.54 12.94 -3.65
N GLU A 8 -24.19 13.50 -2.64
CA GLU A 8 -23.61 14.36 -1.61
C GLU A 8 -22.62 13.60 -0.69
N GLU A 9 -22.88 12.32 -0.37
CA GLU A 9 -21.91 11.48 0.34
C GLU A 9 -20.69 11.17 -0.51
N PHE A 10 -20.88 11.04 -1.83
CA PHE A 10 -19.80 10.79 -2.78
C PHE A 10 -18.90 12.03 -3.00
N VAL A 11 -19.48 13.22 -3.00
CA VAL A 11 -18.76 14.51 -3.14
C VAL A 11 -17.99 14.84 -1.86
N ASN A 12 -18.46 14.40 -0.70
CA ASN A 12 -17.80 14.60 0.59
C ASN A 12 -16.64 13.62 0.85
N GLU A 13 -16.43 12.60 0.02
CA GLU A 13 -15.31 11.66 0.11
C GLU A 13 -13.95 12.28 -0.31
N GLY A 14 -13.86 13.57 -0.56
CA GLY A 14 -12.62 14.24 -0.94
C GLY A 14 -12.05 15.08 0.20
N PHE A 15 -12.50 16.31 0.27
CA PHE A 15 -11.90 17.33 1.13
C PHE A 15 -12.06 17.05 2.64
N TYR A 16 -13.17 16.45 3.06
CA TYR A 16 -13.48 16.14 4.46
C TYR A 16 -13.12 14.71 4.89
N ASP A 17 -12.48 13.95 4.00
CA ASP A 17 -12.02 12.59 4.33
C ASP A 17 -10.94 12.66 5.43
N LYS A 18 -11.11 11.87 6.48
CA LYS A 18 -10.11 11.74 7.56
C LYS A 18 -8.75 11.29 7.03
N GLY A 19 -8.73 10.50 5.99
CA GLY A 19 -7.54 10.02 5.31
C GLY A 19 -6.93 11.00 4.30
N ILE A 20 -7.51 12.20 4.10
CA ILE A 20 -6.98 13.17 3.14
C ILE A 20 -5.51 13.50 3.42
N LEU A 21 -4.70 13.49 2.36
CA LEU A 21 -3.27 13.79 2.44
C LEU A 21 -2.49 12.90 3.42
N LYS A 22 -2.93 11.62 3.60
CA LYS A 22 -2.22 10.60 4.35
C LYS A 22 -1.70 9.52 3.41
N ALA A 23 -0.42 9.16 3.52
CA ALA A 23 0.17 8.10 2.75
C ALA A 23 0.95 7.14 3.66
N PHE A 24 0.53 5.88 3.68
CA PHE A 24 1.20 4.81 4.41
C PHE A 24 1.95 3.92 3.43
N PHE A 25 3.26 3.84 3.56
CA PHE A 25 4.08 2.89 2.84
C PHE A 25 4.14 1.59 3.65
N MET A 26 3.93 0.46 3.01
CA MET A 26 4.15 -0.84 3.62
C MET A 26 5.39 -1.49 3.05
N ALA A 27 6.20 -2.07 3.91
CA ALA A 27 7.38 -2.85 3.55
C ALA A 27 7.44 -4.15 4.34
N GLY A 28 7.97 -5.20 3.74
CA GLY A 28 8.15 -6.51 4.36
C GLY A 28 8.49 -7.55 3.31
N GLY A 29 9.40 -8.45 3.62
CA GLY A 29 9.89 -9.51 2.73
C GLY A 29 8.84 -10.59 2.42
N PRO A 30 9.18 -11.54 1.55
CA PRO A 30 8.35 -12.73 1.33
C PRO A 30 8.09 -13.45 2.65
N GLY A 31 6.87 -13.92 2.86
CA GLY A 31 6.52 -14.62 4.10
C GLY A 31 6.33 -13.72 5.34
N SER A 32 6.55 -12.40 5.26
CA SER A 32 6.37 -11.49 6.41
C SER A 32 4.90 -11.38 6.88
N GLY A 33 3.92 -11.79 6.07
CA GLY A 33 2.51 -11.65 6.39
C GLY A 33 1.96 -10.24 6.17
N LYS A 34 2.58 -9.49 5.28
CA LYS A 34 2.21 -8.09 4.96
C LYS A 34 0.74 -7.94 4.55
N SER A 35 0.19 -8.86 3.74
CA SER A 35 -1.22 -8.83 3.33
C SER A 35 -2.15 -8.99 4.54
N TYR A 36 -1.87 -9.92 5.45
CA TYR A 36 -2.61 -10.08 6.69
C TYR A 36 -2.59 -8.79 7.53
N VAL A 37 -1.40 -8.25 7.77
CA VAL A 37 -1.24 -6.99 8.53
C VAL A 37 -1.97 -5.83 7.83
N SER A 38 -1.95 -5.76 6.51
CA SER A 38 -2.68 -4.76 5.73
C SER A 38 -4.20 -4.89 5.90
N GLY A 39 -4.72 -6.12 5.92
CA GLY A 39 -6.12 -6.40 6.21
C GLY A 39 -6.53 -5.92 7.60
N GLU A 40 -5.79 -6.32 8.63
CA GLU A 40 -6.06 -5.94 10.01
C GLU A 40 -5.99 -4.43 10.25
N LEU A 41 -4.96 -3.76 9.74
CA LEU A 41 -4.74 -2.33 9.98
C LEU A 41 -5.69 -1.41 9.17
N PHE A 42 -6.06 -1.80 7.96
CA PHE A 42 -6.76 -0.93 7.02
C PHE A 42 -8.11 -1.48 6.56
N GLY A 43 -8.42 -2.74 6.89
CA GLY A 43 -9.66 -3.40 6.47
C GLY A 43 -9.70 -3.73 4.98
N PHE A 44 -8.54 -4.00 4.36
CA PHE A 44 -8.50 -4.49 2.99
C PHE A 44 -8.83 -5.99 2.98
N ASP A 45 -9.88 -6.35 2.26
CA ASP A 45 -10.27 -7.74 2.08
C ASP A 45 -9.33 -8.45 1.09
N GLU A 46 -8.71 -9.55 1.52
CA GLU A 46 -7.86 -10.37 0.64
C GLU A 46 -8.68 -11.04 -0.48
N ALA A 47 -9.92 -11.40 -0.20
CA ALA A 47 -10.79 -12.09 -1.14
C ALA A 47 -11.43 -11.15 -2.18
N SER A 48 -11.47 -9.86 -1.93
CA SER A 48 -12.13 -8.87 -2.78
C SER A 48 -11.12 -8.08 -3.60
N VAL A 49 -10.91 -8.48 -4.83
CA VAL A 49 -10.09 -7.74 -5.81
C VAL A 49 -10.69 -6.35 -6.10
N SER A 50 -11.99 -6.19 -5.88
CA SER A 50 -12.73 -4.93 -6.09
C SER A 50 -12.62 -3.95 -4.91
N SER A 51 -12.15 -4.38 -3.74
CA SER A 51 -12.03 -3.53 -2.55
C SER A 51 -10.72 -2.76 -2.55
N LEU A 52 -10.64 -1.74 -3.39
CA LEU A 52 -9.53 -0.77 -3.39
C LEU A 52 -9.63 0.22 -2.22
N SER A 53 -10.70 0.16 -1.43
CA SER A 53 -10.96 1.04 -0.30
C SER A 53 -11.17 0.21 0.96
N GLY A 54 -10.32 0.39 1.95
CA GLY A 54 -10.46 -0.24 3.26
C GLY A 54 -11.54 0.44 4.11
N SER A 55 -11.82 -0.15 5.28
CA SER A 55 -12.75 0.42 6.28
C SER A 55 -12.32 1.80 6.79
N THR A 56 -11.04 2.12 6.66
CA THR A 56 -10.43 3.41 7.01
C THR A 56 -10.63 4.52 5.97
N GLY A 57 -11.20 4.22 4.80
CA GLY A 57 -11.31 5.15 3.66
C GLY A 57 -10.05 5.24 2.80
N LEU A 58 -8.90 4.74 3.25
CA LEU A 58 -7.66 4.75 2.48
C LEU A 58 -7.75 3.84 1.25
N LYS A 59 -7.09 4.24 0.18
CA LYS A 59 -7.05 3.52 -1.10
C LYS A 59 -5.79 2.67 -1.21
N LEU A 60 -5.94 1.41 -1.60
CA LEU A 60 -4.80 0.50 -1.76
C LEU A 60 -4.14 0.67 -3.14
N ILE A 61 -2.83 0.81 -3.14
CA ILE A 61 -1.96 0.73 -4.33
C ILE A 61 -1.14 -0.57 -4.21
N ASN A 62 -1.51 -1.58 -4.98
CA ASN A 62 -0.85 -2.88 -4.97
C ASN A 62 -0.79 -3.46 -6.39
N ASN A 63 0.44 -3.52 -6.95
CA ASN A 63 0.67 -4.06 -8.28
C ASN A 63 0.46 -5.59 -8.35
N ASP A 64 0.75 -6.30 -7.26
CA ASP A 64 0.67 -7.75 -7.25
C ASP A 64 -0.78 -8.21 -7.33
N LYS A 65 -1.70 -7.58 -6.58
CA LYS A 65 -3.14 -7.87 -6.68
C LYS A 65 -3.70 -7.60 -8.08
N ALA A 66 -3.31 -6.48 -8.70
CA ALA A 66 -3.74 -6.17 -10.07
C ALA A 66 -3.19 -7.17 -11.09
N PHE A 67 -1.95 -7.63 -10.89
CA PHE A 67 -1.35 -8.66 -11.74
C PHE A 67 -2.04 -10.02 -11.58
N GLU A 68 -2.31 -10.46 -10.35
CA GLU A 68 -3.04 -11.71 -10.08
C GLU A 68 -4.42 -11.71 -10.75
N LEU A 69 -5.16 -10.60 -10.66
CA LEU A 69 -6.44 -10.46 -11.34
C LEU A 69 -6.30 -10.62 -12.86
N PHE A 70 -5.42 -9.86 -13.49
CA PHE A 70 -5.28 -9.90 -14.95
C PHE A 70 -4.70 -11.20 -15.44
N ALA A 71 -3.84 -11.87 -14.69
CA ALA A 71 -3.35 -13.20 -15.00
C ALA A 71 -4.50 -14.21 -15.00
N HIS A 72 -5.32 -14.21 -13.96
CA HIS A 72 -6.49 -15.07 -13.84
C HIS A 72 -7.51 -14.82 -14.97
N GLU A 73 -7.83 -13.54 -15.27
CA GLU A 73 -8.71 -13.17 -16.40
C GLU A 73 -8.18 -13.65 -17.75
N ALA A 74 -6.85 -13.72 -17.90
CA ALA A 74 -6.19 -14.23 -19.09
C ALA A 74 -6.02 -15.77 -19.09
N GLY A 75 -6.55 -16.47 -18.08
CA GLY A 75 -6.50 -17.92 -17.95
C GLY A 75 -5.16 -18.48 -17.46
N PHE A 76 -4.34 -17.66 -16.79
CA PHE A 76 -3.09 -18.11 -16.20
C PHE A 76 -3.25 -18.42 -14.70
N GLU A 77 -2.86 -19.63 -14.32
CA GLU A 77 -2.72 -20.02 -12.93
C GLU A 77 -1.28 -19.76 -12.47
N LEU A 78 -1.09 -18.81 -11.52
CA LEU A 78 0.24 -18.36 -11.10
C LEU A 78 1.01 -19.38 -10.26
N ASP A 79 0.38 -20.44 -9.80
CA ASP A 79 1.03 -21.61 -9.18
C ASP A 79 1.80 -22.48 -10.20
N GLN A 80 1.47 -22.36 -11.50
CA GLN A 80 2.12 -23.07 -12.61
C GLN A 80 3.17 -22.22 -13.34
N LEU A 81 3.74 -21.22 -12.69
CA LEU A 81 4.69 -20.28 -13.30
C LEU A 81 5.89 -20.94 -13.97
N ASP A 82 6.40 -22.02 -13.38
CA ASP A 82 7.57 -22.71 -13.93
C ASP A 82 7.25 -23.45 -15.24
N ASP A 83 6.03 -23.91 -15.42
CA ASP A 83 5.57 -24.50 -16.68
C ASP A 83 5.26 -23.42 -17.72
N ILE A 84 4.68 -22.30 -17.31
CA ILE A 84 4.43 -21.14 -18.18
C ILE A 84 5.75 -20.58 -18.72
N LYS A 85 6.81 -20.54 -17.91
CA LYS A 85 8.16 -20.08 -18.33
C LYS A 85 8.79 -20.94 -19.43
N LYS A 86 8.43 -22.21 -19.52
CA LYS A 86 8.94 -23.13 -20.56
C LYS A 86 8.36 -22.83 -21.93
N ASP A 87 7.23 -22.14 -22.00
CA ASP A 87 6.56 -21.73 -23.23
C ASP A 87 6.77 -20.22 -23.44
N PRO A 88 7.63 -19.80 -24.40
CA PRO A 88 7.93 -18.40 -24.63
C PRO A 88 6.71 -17.55 -25.00
N VAL A 89 5.71 -18.14 -25.67
CA VAL A 89 4.48 -17.44 -26.07
C VAL A 89 3.65 -17.13 -24.83
N LYS A 90 3.34 -18.16 -24.03
CA LYS A 90 2.59 -17.99 -22.77
C LYS A 90 3.31 -17.06 -21.78
N TRP A 91 4.64 -17.17 -21.70
CA TRP A 91 5.43 -16.29 -20.87
C TRP A 91 5.29 -14.81 -21.29
N ASN A 92 5.37 -14.54 -22.59
CA ASN A 92 5.20 -13.18 -23.11
C ASN A 92 3.79 -12.64 -22.86
N GLU A 93 2.76 -13.46 -23.06
CA GLU A 93 1.37 -13.09 -22.74
C GLU A 93 1.19 -12.77 -21.25
N LEU A 94 1.75 -13.60 -20.35
CA LEU A 94 1.72 -13.34 -18.92
C LEU A 94 2.44 -12.04 -18.56
N MET A 95 3.60 -11.76 -19.19
CA MET A 95 4.31 -10.48 -18.96
C MET A 95 3.52 -9.28 -19.46
N ASN A 96 2.76 -9.41 -20.55
CA ASN A 96 1.85 -8.36 -21.01
C ASN A 96 0.75 -8.06 -19.97
N THR A 97 0.22 -9.07 -19.28
CA THR A 97 -0.75 -8.85 -18.18
C THR A 97 -0.11 -8.08 -17.02
N ARG A 98 1.16 -8.37 -16.72
CA ARG A 98 1.92 -7.66 -15.68
C ARG A 98 2.13 -6.19 -16.01
N ASP A 99 2.42 -5.89 -17.28
CA ASP A 99 2.57 -4.50 -17.75
C ASP A 99 1.25 -3.75 -17.72
N ARG A 100 0.14 -4.40 -18.06
CA ARG A 100 -1.21 -3.84 -17.93
C ARG A 100 -1.54 -3.53 -16.47
N ALA A 101 -1.25 -4.45 -15.56
CA ALA A 101 -1.44 -4.25 -14.11
C ALA A 101 -0.66 -3.03 -13.60
N LYS A 102 0.61 -2.91 -14.01
CA LYS A 102 1.45 -1.77 -13.65
C LYS A 102 0.91 -0.45 -14.20
N LYS A 103 0.43 -0.44 -15.44
CA LYS A 103 -0.20 0.76 -16.05
C LYS A 103 -1.46 1.16 -15.27
N LEU A 104 -2.33 0.20 -14.95
CA LEU A 104 -3.54 0.45 -14.16
C LEU A 104 -3.21 1.04 -12.79
N THR A 105 -2.30 0.41 -12.05
CA THR A 105 -1.93 0.84 -10.70
C THR A 105 -1.30 2.24 -10.71
N ASN A 106 -0.47 2.54 -11.72
CA ASN A 106 0.09 3.87 -11.89
C ASN A 106 -1.00 4.92 -12.17
N MET A 107 -2.01 4.57 -12.98
CA MET A 107 -3.14 5.45 -13.25
C MET A 107 -3.99 5.68 -12.01
N GLN A 108 -4.29 4.62 -11.25
CA GLN A 108 -4.99 4.72 -9.98
C GLN A 108 -4.24 5.64 -9.00
N GLN A 109 -2.93 5.45 -8.84
CA GLN A 109 -2.11 6.29 -7.97
C GLN A 109 -2.15 7.76 -8.39
N ARG A 110 -2.06 8.06 -9.70
CA ARG A 110 -2.19 9.43 -10.21
C ARG A 110 -3.54 10.05 -9.88
N ASN A 111 -4.62 9.29 -10.04
CA ASN A 111 -5.98 9.75 -9.72
C ASN A 111 -6.15 10.01 -8.22
N TYR A 112 -5.61 9.14 -7.36
CA TYR A 112 -5.65 9.34 -5.92
C TYR A 112 -4.84 10.57 -5.48
N ILE A 113 -3.65 10.77 -6.07
CA ILE A 113 -2.84 11.96 -5.86
C ILE A 113 -3.58 13.22 -6.34
N GLY A 114 -4.20 13.17 -7.52
CA GLY A 114 -5.00 14.29 -8.05
C GLY A 114 -6.13 14.70 -7.12
N GLY A 115 -6.83 13.72 -6.55
CA GLY A 115 -7.88 13.93 -5.55
C GLY A 115 -7.37 14.18 -4.11
N ARG A 116 -6.07 14.17 -3.87
CA ARG A 116 -5.47 14.25 -2.52
C ARG A 116 -5.96 13.15 -1.56
N LEU A 117 -6.43 12.04 -2.11
CA LEU A 117 -7.01 10.92 -1.32
C LEU A 117 -5.92 10.23 -0.49
N GLY A 118 -6.33 9.72 0.67
CA GLY A 118 -5.48 8.89 1.49
C GLY A 118 -5.18 7.55 0.84
N MET A 119 -3.94 7.05 0.99
CA MET A 119 -3.52 5.83 0.33
C MET A 119 -2.58 4.97 1.17
N VAL A 120 -2.62 3.67 0.88
CA VAL A 120 -1.64 2.68 1.33
C VAL A 120 -0.90 2.18 0.09
N ILE A 121 0.42 2.32 0.10
CA ILE A 121 1.31 1.92 -0.99
C ILE A 121 2.02 0.64 -0.56
N ASP A 122 1.56 -0.49 -1.09
CA ASP A 122 2.12 -1.79 -0.76
C ASP A 122 3.36 -2.09 -1.62
N GLY A 123 4.44 -2.48 -0.95
CA GLY A 123 5.71 -2.86 -1.57
C GLY A 123 6.52 -3.84 -0.72
N THR A 124 7.54 -4.44 -1.30
CA THR A 124 8.43 -5.34 -0.56
C THR A 124 9.42 -4.61 0.33
N GLY A 125 9.78 -3.37 0.01
CA GLY A 125 10.78 -2.61 0.75
C GLY A 125 12.23 -2.91 0.35
N LYS A 126 12.48 -3.73 -0.67
CA LYS A 126 13.84 -4.04 -1.14
C LYS A 126 14.49 -2.86 -1.88
N ASP A 127 13.72 -2.10 -2.63
CA ASP A 127 14.18 -0.93 -3.37
C ASP A 127 13.96 0.33 -2.53
N PHE A 128 14.98 0.70 -1.77
CA PHE A 128 14.96 1.90 -0.92
C PHE A 128 14.77 3.17 -1.76
N GLY A 129 15.49 3.31 -2.89
CA GLY A 129 15.44 4.52 -3.71
C GLY A 129 14.07 4.79 -4.28
N LYS A 130 13.34 3.74 -4.68
CA LYS A 130 11.97 3.87 -5.15
C LYS A 130 11.01 4.40 -4.07
N ILE A 131 11.14 3.89 -2.84
CA ILE A 131 10.32 4.36 -1.70
C ILE A 131 10.71 5.79 -1.34
N GLN A 132 11.99 6.11 -1.31
CA GLN A 132 12.48 7.47 -1.04
C GLN A 132 11.88 8.46 -2.05
N SER A 133 12.04 8.23 -3.34
CA SER A 133 11.53 9.13 -4.38
C SER A 133 10.00 9.29 -4.32
N ALA A 134 9.26 8.20 -4.09
CA ALA A 134 7.81 8.25 -3.94
C ALA A 134 7.38 9.05 -2.70
N ARG A 135 8.10 8.88 -1.58
CA ARG A 135 7.84 9.64 -0.35
C ARG A 135 8.12 11.13 -0.53
N GLU A 136 9.25 11.48 -1.13
CA GLU A 136 9.62 12.88 -1.40
C GLU A 136 8.56 13.56 -2.26
N LEU A 137 8.16 12.93 -3.37
CA LEU A 137 7.08 13.42 -4.23
C LEU A 137 5.78 13.66 -3.43
N LEU A 138 5.35 12.70 -2.63
CA LEU A 138 4.11 12.84 -1.86
C LEU A 138 4.24 13.91 -0.78
N LYS A 139 5.40 14.03 -0.13
CA LYS A 139 5.67 15.07 0.86
C LYS A 139 5.59 16.46 0.24
N ASP A 140 6.15 16.66 -0.96
CA ASP A 140 6.11 17.93 -1.70
C ASP A 140 4.68 18.27 -2.14
N LEU A 141 3.84 17.27 -2.36
CA LEU A 141 2.41 17.42 -2.66
C LEU A 141 1.52 17.61 -1.41
N GLY A 142 2.12 17.70 -0.24
CA GLY A 142 1.43 18.03 1.02
C GLY A 142 1.00 16.80 1.84
N TYR A 143 1.40 15.59 1.47
CA TYR A 143 1.05 14.39 2.25
C TYR A 143 1.86 14.26 3.53
N ASP A 144 1.20 13.85 4.60
CA ASP A 144 1.85 13.22 5.75
C ASP A 144 2.19 11.78 5.37
N THR A 145 3.46 11.41 5.46
CA THR A 145 3.95 10.10 5.04
C THR A 145 4.39 9.26 6.22
N TYR A 146 3.99 7.99 6.23
CA TYR A 146 4.29 7.02 7.28
C TYR A 146 4.81 5.72 6.68
N MET A 147 5.58 4.97 7.45
CA MET A 147 6.05 3.64 7.10
C MET A 147 5.50 2.60 8.09
N ILE A 148 4.98 1.51 7.56
CA ILE A 148 4.66 0.30 8.32
C ILE A 148 5.59 -0.80 7.82
N PHE A 149 6.52 -1.20 8.67
CA PHE A 149 7.47 -2.26 8.36
C PHE A 149 7.00 -3.55 9.03
N VAL A 150 6.67 -4.55 8.21
CA VAL A 150 6.27 -5.88 8.71
C VAL A 150 7.51 -6.75 8.76
N ASN A 151 8.03 -6.89 9.97
CA ASN A 151 9.19 -7.73 10.26
C ASN A 151 8.78 -9.19 10.49
N THR A 152 9.68 -10.10 10.17
CA THR A 152 9.56 -11.52 10.50
C THR A 152 10.95 -12.15 10.56
N SER A 153 11.13 -13.23 11.34
CA SER A 153 12.37 -13.98 11.29
C SER A 153 12.52 -14.73 9.96
N LEU A 154 13.75 -15.05 9.59
CA LEU A 154 14.01 -15.79 8.35
C LEU A 154 13.38 -17.17 8.36
N GLU A 155 13.41 -17.85 9.54
CA GLU A 155 12.85 -19.19 9.73
C GLU A 155 11.34 -19.18 9.44
N VAL A 156 10.62 -18.23 10.03
CA VAL A 156 9.17 -18.08 9.83
C VAL A 156 8.86 -17.68 8.37
N ALA A 157 9.68 -16.84 7.75
CA ALA A 157 9.52 -16.46 6.35
C ALA A 157 9.64 -17.68 5.41
N LEU A 158 10.63 -18.55 5.68
CA LEU A 158 10.84 -19.80 4.92
C LEU A 158 9.71 -20.81 5.14
N GLU A 159 9.26 -20.98 6.39
CA GLU A 159 8.14 -21.87 6.71
C GLU A 159 6.85 -21.43 6.00
N ARG A 160 6.52 -20.14 6.10
CA ARG A 160 5.35 -19.59 5.42
C ARG A 160 5.46 -19.64 3.90
N ASN A 161 6.66 -19.52 3.34
CA ASN A 161 6.87 -19.71 1.91
C ASN A 161 6.56 -21.15 1.47
N LYS A 162 6.93 -22.17 2.27
CA LYS A 162 6.62 -23.59 1.99
C LYS A 162 5.12 -23.87 1.99
N SER A 163 4.34 -23.17 2.77
CA SER A 163 2.88 -23.35 2.85
C SER A 163 2.09 -22.62 1.75
N ARG A 164 2.75 -21.78 0.94
CA ARG A 164 2.12 -21.06 -0.15
C ARG A 164 1.87 -21.94 -1.38
N LYS A 165 0.76 -21.70 -2.09
CA LYS A 165 0.52 -22.30 -3.39
C LYS A 165 1.66 -21.99 -4.37
N ARG A 166 2.11 -20.74 -4.40
CA ARG A 166 3.26 -20.26 -5.18
C ARG A 166 4.46 -20.09 -4.26
N GLN A 167 5.35 -21.06 -4.29
CA GLN A 167 6.59 -21.03 -3.52
C GLN A 167 7.71 -20.33 -4.30
N LEU A 168 8.55 -19.61 -3.59
CA LEU A 168 9.80 -19.09 -4.11
C LEU A 168 10.95 -20.04 -3.71
N PRO A 169 12.02 -20.16 -4.51
CA PRO A 169 13.25 -20.85 -4.08
C PRO A 169 13.76 -20.28 -2.74
N GLU A 170 14.25 -21.15 -1.86
CA GLU A 170 14.67 -20.75 -0.51
C GLU A 170 15.79 -19.70 -0.51
N ASP A 171 16.74 -19.83 -1.45
CA ASP A 171 17.83 -18.87 -1.65
C ASP A 171 17.30 -17.49 -2.04
N MET A 172 16.27 -17.43 -2.89
CA MET A 172 15.59 -16.18 -3.25
C MET A 172 14.88 -15.56 -2.06
N VAL A 173 14.22 -16.36 -1.22
CA VAL A 173 13.57 -15.85 0.00
C VAL A 173 14.59 -15.25 0.95
N LYS A 174 15.73 -15.94 1.16
CA LYS A 174 16.85 -15.47 1.99
C LYS A 174 17.41 -14.15 1.46
N GLN A 175 17.73 -14.08 0.17
CA GLN A 175 18.25 -12.88 -0.45
C GLN A 175 17.27 -11.71 -0.29
N MET A 176 15.99 -11.90 -0.63
CA MET A 176 14.97 -10.85 -0.50
C MET A 176 14.75 -10.42 0.96
N TRP A 177 14.82 -11.36 1.90
CA TRP A 177 14.72 -11.07 3.33
C TRP A 177 15.91 -10.18 3.76
N GLU A 178 17.13 -10.54 3.42
CA GLU A 178 18.35 -9.76 3.72
C GLU A 178 18.30 -8.35 3.12
N GLU A 179 17.91 -8.22 1.84
CA GLU A 179 17.76 -6.92 1.16
C GLU A 179 16.77 -6.00 1.92
N VAL A 180 15.68 -6.56 2.42
CA VAL A 180 14.67 -5.81 3.17
C VAL A 180 15.18 -5.45 4.57
N GLN A 181 15.85 -6.38 5.28
CA GLN A 181 16.44 -6.11 6.60
C GLN A 181 17.50 -5.01 6.55
N ASN A 182 18.34 -5.02 5.52
CA ASN A 182 19.38 -4.01 5.30
C ASN A 182 18.81 -2.59 5.07
N ASN A 183 17.53 -2.47 4.78
CA ASN A 183 16.87 -1.19 4.56
C ASN A 183 16.16 -0.64 5.81
N ILE A 184 16.01 -1.41 6.89
CA ILE A 184 15.29 -0.96 8.11
C ILE A 184 15.86 0.35 8.64
N GLY A 185 17.18 0.41 8.87
CA GLY A 185 17.83 1.61 9.37
C GLY A 185 17.71 2.80 8.41
N LYS A 186 17.74 2.55 7.11
CA LYS A 186 17.52 3.60 6.10
C LYS A 186 16.10 4.14 6.13
N PHE A 187 15.10 3.27 6.32
CA PHE A 187 13.70 3.69 6.49
C PHE A 187 13.48 4.45 7.79
N GLN A 188 14.11 4.03 8.89
CA GLN A 188 14.06 4.77 10.15
C GLN A 188 14.59 6.20 10.00
N ASN A 189 15.72 6.36 9.29
CA ASN A 189 16.29 7.67 9.01
C ASN A 189 15.40 8.50 8.06
N LEU A 190 14.82 7.85 7.03
CA LEU A 190 14.00 8.53 6.04
C LEU A 190 12.67 9.03 6.60
N PHE A 191 11.96 8.20 7.37
CA PHE A 191 10.62 8.55 7.89
C PHE A 191 10.67 9.23 9.26
N GLY A 192 11.72 8.96 10.04
CA GLY A 192 11.81 9.33 11.45
C GLY A 192 11.14 8.27 12.34
N GLY A 193 11.64 8.15 13.58
CA GLY A 193 11.20 7.09 14.49
C GLY A 193 9.71 7.18 14.88
N ASP A 194 9.15 8.37 14.91
CA ASP A 194 7.74 8.63 15.19
C ASP A 194 6.79 8.30 14.02
N LYS A 195 7.31 8.25 12.79
CA LYS A 195 6.54 7.99 11.55
C LYS A 195 6.79 6.61 10.95
N MET A 196 7.68 5.82 11.56
CA MET A 196 7.90 4.43 11.21
C MET A 196 7.36 3.52 12.31
N LEU A 197 6.44 2.65 11.95
CA LEU A 197 5.85 1.64 12.82
C LEU A 197 6.37 0.27 12.40
N ILE A 198 6.80 -0.52 13.36
CA ILE A 198 7.28 -1.89 13.12
C ILE A 198 6.28 -2.87 13.71
N VAL A 199 5.77 -3.76 12.87
CA VAL A 199 4.97 -4.92 13.27
C VAL A 199 5.88 -6.12 13.23
N ASP A 200 6.19 -6.69 14.39
CA ASP A 200 6.85 -7.99 14.47
C ASP A 200 5.80 -9.09 14.29
N ASN A 201 5.92 -9.81 13.20
CA ASN A 201 5.03 -10.90 12.80
C ASN A 201 5.79 -12.24 12.75
N SER A 202 6.83 -12.38 13.58
CA SER A 202 7.63 -13.62 13.69
C SER A 202 6.86 -14.73 14.39
N GLU A 203 5.98 -14.39 15.35
CA GLU A 203 5.16 -15.33 16.07
C GLU A 203 3.68 -15.22 15.68
N SER A 204 2.91 -16.29 15.88
CA SER A 204 1.47 -16.32 15.60
C SER A 204 0.65 -15.36 16.47
N ASN A 205 1.22 -14.82 17.53
CA ASN A 205 0.59 -13.87 18.43
C ASN A 205 1.29 -12.50 18.32
N THR A 206 0.82 -11.70 17.37
CA THR A 206 1.37 -10.38 17.07
C THR A 206 1.05 -9.35 18.16
N GLY A 207 1.66 -9.47 19.33
CA GLY A 207 1.46 -8.54 20.46
C GLY A 207 1.74 -7.07 20.14
N THR A 208 2.41 -6.80 19.01
CA THR A 208 2.66 -5.45 18.48
C THR A 208 1.51 -4.92 17.63
N LEU A 209 0.74 -5.78 16.95
CA LEU A 209 -0.29 -5.39 16.00
C LEU A 209 -1.39 -4.48 16.59
N PRO A 210 -1.99 -4.78 17.76
CA PRO A 210 -3.01 -3.91 18.35
C PRO A 210 -2.48 -2.52 18.76
N LYS A 211 -1.19 -2.43 19.10
CA LYS A 211 -0.55 -1.14 19.39
C LYS A 211 -0.34 -0.33 18.12
N VAL A 212 0.11 -0.97 17.04
CA VAL A 212 0.31 -0.36 15.74
C VAL A 212 -1.03 0.09 15.15
N GLU A 213 -2.09 -0.70 15.29
CA GLU A 213 -3.44 -0.35 14.86
C GLU A 213 -3.92 0.97 15.50
N LYS A 214 -3.80 1.09 16.83
CA LYS A 214 -4.14 2.33 17.54
C LYS A 214 -3.36 3.54 17.02
N GLU A 215 -2.05 3.35 16.76
CA GLU A 215 -1.21 4.42 16.22
C GLU A 215 -1.55 4.77 14.77
N VAL A 216 -1.93 3.79 13.94
CA VAL A 216 -2.41 4.03 12.57
C VAL A 216 -3.72 4.81 12.59
N ILE A 217 -4.71 4.39 13.37
CA ILE A 217 -6.00 5.09 13.52
C ILE A 217 -5.79 6.52 14.01
N LYS A 218 -4.90 6.73 14.99
CA LYS A 218 -4.53 8.05 15.48
C LYS A 218 -3.96 8.93 14.35
N ARG A 219 -3.07 8.40 13.51
CA ARG A 219 -2.45 9.14 12.40
C ARG A 219 -3.44 9.47 11.29
N ILE A 220 -4.38 8.58 11.01
CA ILE A 220 -5.46 8.82 10.05
C ILE A 220 -6.36 9.97 10.53
N ASN A 221 -6.71 9.96 11.83
CA ASN A 221 -7.66 10.92 12.41
C ASN A 221 -7.02 12.27 12.77
N GLN A 222 -5.70 12.36 12.89
CA GLN A 222 -5.05 13.62 13.22
C GLN A 222 -5.08 14.60 12.05
N PRO A 223 -5.19 15.91 12.29
CA PRO A 223 -5.08 16.91 11.23
C PRO A 223 -3.79 16.77 10.44
N VAL A 224 -3.82 17.15 9.17
CA VAL A 224 -2.62 17.17 8.31
C VAL A 224 -1.53 18.03 8.96
N GLN A 225 -0.33 17.48 9.05
CA GLN A 225 0.81 18.14 9.69
C GLN A 225 1.75 18.80 8.68
N ASN A 226 1.79 18.27 7.45
CA ASN A 226 2.62 18.82 6.38
C ASN A 226 2.22 20.28 6.06
N PRO A 227 3.16 21.26 6.04
CA PRO A 227 2.86 22.66 5.78
C PRO A 227 2.17 22.89 4.43
N GLU A 228 2.64 22.24 3.35
CA GLU A 228 2.06 22.33 2.01
C GLU A 228 0.63 21.75 1.98
N GLY A 229 0.40 20.66 2.72
CA GLY A 229 -0.93 20.08 2.88
C GLY A 229 -1.88 20.99 3.63
N LYS A 230 -1.42 21.61 4.71
CA LYS A 230 -2.22 22.63 5.44
C LYS A 230 -2.58 23.82 4.55
N TRP A 231 -1.62 24.29 3.77
CA TRP A 231 -1.83 25.40 2.84
C TRP A 231 -2.86 25.02 1.77
N TRP A 232 -2.70 23.82 1.13
CA TRP A 232 -3.62 23.34 0.13
C TRP A 232 -5.05 23.20 0.68
N LEU A 233 -5.23 22.67 1.90
CA LEU A 233 -6.53 22.54 2.56
C LEU A 233 -7.19 23.91 2.77
N ARG A 234 -6.44 24.95 3.20
CA ARG A 234 -6.99 26.29 3.36
C ARG A 234 -7.51 26.89 2.06
N LEU A 235 -6.72 26.73 0.98
CA LEU A 235 -7.09 27.27 -0.35
C LEU A 235 -8.30 26.58 -0.96
N ASN A 236 -8.46 25.28 -0.71
CA ASN A 236 -9.49 24.48 -1.32
C ASN A 236 -10.68 24.19 -0.39
N ASP A 237 -10.73 24.80 0.79
CA ASP A 237 -11.85 24.64 1.71
C ASP A 237 -13.13 25.15 1.03
N PRO A 238 -14.14 24.27 0.83
CA PRO A 238 -15.40 24.68 0.21
C PRO A 238 -16.11 25.82 0.92
N LYS A 239 -15.85 26.00 2.21
CA LYS A 239 -16.39 27.13 3.02
C LYS A 239 -15.75 28.47 2.68
N ASN A 240 -14.56 28.46 2.07
CA ASN A 240 -13.81 29.67 1.70
C ASN A 240 -14.06 30.10 0.24
N LYS A 241 -14.99 29.45 -0.50
CA LYS A 241 -15.26 29.74 -1.91
C LYS A 241 -15.81 31.15 -2.17
N ASP A 242 -16.32 31.83 -1.15
CA ASP A 242 -16.81 33.21 -1.29
C ASP A 242 -15.68 34.25 -1.45
N PHE A 243 -14.41 33.87 -1.20
CA PHE A 243 -13.27 34.79 -1.32
C PHE A 243 -12.63 34.83 -2.71
N ASN A 244 -12.98 33.92 -3.62
CA ASN A 244 -12.33 33.77 -4.92
C ASN A 244 -13.28 34.00 -6.12
N GLN A 245 -14.35 34.75 -5.99
CA GLN A 245 -15.07 35.25 -7.16
C GLN A 245 -14.34 36.51 -7.66
N PRO A 246 -13.81 36.53 -8.90
CA PRO A 246 -13.34 37.78 -9.48
C PRO A 246 -14.56 38.69 -9.66
N SER A 247 -14.49 39.87 -9.06
CA SER A 247 -15.39 41.00 -9.27
C SER A 247 -15.41 41.44 -10.74
#